data_3932f3d2eb10df9c5ea888dcb4a10d38
#
_entry.id   3932f3d2eb10df9c5ea888dcb4a10d38
#
_cell.length_a   1.000
_cell.length_b   1.000
_cell.length_c   1.000
_cell.angle_alpha   90.00
_cell.angle_beta   90.00
_cell.angle_gamma   90.00
#
_symmetry.space_group_name_H-M   'P 1'
#
loop_
_entity.id
_entity.type
_entity.pdbx_description
1 polymer ?
#
loop_
_entity_poly.entity_id
_entity_poly.type
_entity_poly.pdbx_seq_one_letter_code
_entity_poly.pdbx_strand_id
1 'polypeptide(L)'
;MRTENDEIRDNLKYLTLLSRDYPSQAAAASEIISTQALLKLPKGTEHFMSDLHGENEAFVHILNSASGVIREKVDLVLGDAIPEQTRAELATLIYYPNEKLPQLKNRCTSEEALDQWYTDTLLRLIDICRLVSSKHTRDHVRQCLPASCGYILDELLHAHFEDHDKDLYYGQIVGSIIENGRADRFIVRLCELIKHLAVDKLHIVGDLFDRGPRPDIILDLLMRHHNV
;
A
#
# COMPACT_ATOMS: atom_id res chain seq x y z
N MET A 1 22.68 8.91 -46.02
CA MET A 1 23.45 7.87 -45.34
C MET A 1 24.02 8.49 -44.06
N ARG A 2 23.67 7.98 -42.87
CA ARG A 2 24.40 8.37 -41.65
C ARG A 2 25.83 7.86 -41.79
N THR A 3 26.81 8.68 -41.43
CA THR A 3 28.21 8.27 -41.42
C THR A 3 28.53 7.57 -40.09
N GLU A 4 29.57 6.71 -40.08
CA GLU A 4 30.07 6.06 -38.88
C GLU A 4 30.39 7.05 -37.75
N ASN A 5 30.87 8.25 -38.15
CA ASN A 5 31.13 9.35 -37.24
C ASN A 5 29.87 9.96 -36.61
N ASP A 6 28.72 9.94 -37.29
CA ASP A 6 27.46 10.41 -36.75
C ASP A 6 26.91 9.44 -35.70
N GLU A 7 27.07 8.14 -35.92
CA GLU A 7 26.67 7.09 -34.95
C GLU A 7 27.55 7.14 -33.69
N ILE A 8 28.87 7.33 -33.86
CA ILE A 8 29.79 7.47 -32.72
C ILE A 8 29.44 8.72 -31.91
N ARG A 9 29.11 9.81 -32.57
CA ARG A 9 28.75 11.09 -31.92
C ARG A 9 27.44 11.02 -31.16
N ASP A 10 26.44 10.35 -31.72
CA ASP A 10 25.16 10.12 -31.08
C ASP A 10 25.30 9.17 -29.87
N ASN A 11 26.09 8.08 -30.01
CA ASN A 11 26.40 7.17 -28.92
C ASN A 11 27.19 7.87 -27.80
N LEU A 12 28.12 8.76 -28.11
CA LEU A 12 28.89 9.51 -27.11
C LEU A 12 27.98 10.44 -26.30
N LYS A 13 27.06 11.14 -26.97
CA LYS A 13 26.06 12.00 -26.29
C LYS A 13 25.17 11.18 -25.36
N TYR A 14 24.67 10.04 -25.82
CA TYR A 14 23.85 9.13 -25.03
C TYR A 14 24.61 8.61 -23.80
N LEU A 15 25.84 8.13 -23.99
CA LEU A 15 26.70 7.66 -22.89
C LEU A 15 27.06 8.79 -21.91
N THR A 16 27.21 10.02 -22.40
CA THR A 16 27.45 11.19 -21.54
C THR A 16 26.22 11.50 -20.68
N LEU A 17 25.00 11.31 -21.20
CA LEU A 17 23.78 11.46 -20.42
C LEU A 17 23.67 10.35 -19.38
N LEU A 18 23.87 9.09 -19.78
CA LEU A 18 23.83 7.94 -18.86
C LEU A 18 24.87 8.05 -17.74
N SER A 19 26.05 8.62 -18.01
CA SER A 19 27.12 8.78 -17.01
C SER A 19 26.74 9.74 -15.86
N ARG A 20 25.69 10.54 -16.00
CA ARG A 20 25.17 11.38 -14.91
C ARG A 20 24.45 10.54 -13.87
N ASP A 21 23.70 9.53 -14.31
CA ASP A 21 22.94 8.64 -13.43
C ASP A 21 23.80 7.46 -12.99
N TYR A 22 24.71 6.98 -13.88
CA TYR A 22 25.60 5.86 -13.65
C TYR A 22 27.06 6.27 -13.81
N PRO A 23 27.63 7.00 -12.83
CA PRO A 23 28.95 7.62 -12.96
C PRO A 23 30.12 6.63 -12.92
N SER A 24 29.86 5.36 -12.60
CA SER A 24 30.89 4.31 -12.53
C SER A 24 30.36 2.97 -13.03
N GLN A 25 31.27 2.09 -13.42
CA GLN A 25 30.93 0.71 -13.78
C GLN A 25 30.22 -0.02 -12.63
N ALA A 26 30.60 0.24 -11.37
CA ALA A 26 29.96 -0.34 -10.21
C ALA A 26 28.50 0.14 -10.05
N ALA A 27 28.24 1.44 -10.28
CA ALA A 27 26.88 1.99 -10.26
C ALA A 27 26.00 1.38 -11.36
N ALA A 28 26.53 1.27 -12.59
CA ALA A 28 25.82 0.64 -13.69
C ALA A 28 25.54 -0.84 -13.43
N ALA A 29 26.52 -1.59 -12.88
CA ALA A 29 26.34 -2.99 -12.53
C ALA A 29 25.28 -3.18 -11.43
N SER A 30 25.26 -2.32 -10.39
CA SER A 30 24.24 -2.33 -9.35
C SER A 30 22.83 -2.11 -9.90
N GLU A 31 22.69 -1.16 -10.83
CA GLU A 31 21.40 -0.89 -11.48
C GLU A 31 20.93 -2.07 -12.33
N ILE A 32 21.83 -2.67 -13.10
CA ILE A 32 21.51 -3.87 -13.89
C ILE A 32 21.03 -5.01 -12.98
N ILE A 33 21.73 -5.26 -11.86
CA ILE A 33 21.35 -6.30 -10.90
C ILE A 33 19.96 -5.99 -10.30
N SER A 34 19.74 -4.75 -9.87
CA SER A 34 18.47 -4.29 -9.31
C SER A 34 17.32 -4.46 -10.31
N THR A 35 17.50 -3.98 -11.54
CA THR A 35 16.49 -4.07 -12.60
C THR A 35 16.20 -5.53 -12.99
N GLN A 36 17.23 -6.38 -13.08
CA GLN A 36 17.03 -7.81 -13.31
C GLN A 36 16.23 -8.50 -12.19
N ALA A 37 16.47 -8.10 -10.94
CA ALA A 37 15.70 -8.60 -9.80
C ALA A 37 14.23 -8.14 -9.85
N LEU A 38 13.98 -6.85 -10.19
CA LEU A 38 12.64 -6.31 -10.38
C LEU A 38 11.78 -7.11 -11.37
N LEU A 39 12.40 -7.59 -12.46
CA LEU A 39 11.70 -8.44 -13.45
C LEU A 39 11.22 -9.80 -12.90
N LYS A 40 11.67 -10.19 -11.70
CA LYS A 40 11.29 -11.44 -11.03
C LYS A 40 10.30 -11.24 -9.88
N LEU A 41 9.93 -9.98 -9.57
CA LEU A 41 8.88 -9.72 -8.61
C LEU A 41 7.54 -10.29 -9.08
N PRO A 42 6.63 -10.63 -8.16
CA PRO A 42 5.26 -10.97 -8.51
C PRO A 42 4.62 -9.87 -9.36
N LYS A 43 3.73 -10.26 -10.25
CA LYS A 43 3.02 -9.32 -11.11
C LYS A 43 2.15 -8.40 -10.26
N GLY A 44 2.21 -7.10 -10.54
CA GLY A 44 1.40 -6.08 -9.90
C GLY A 44 -0.10 -6.24 -10.21
N THR A 45 -0.93 -5.59 -9.41
CA THR A 45 -2.38 -5.52 -9.59
C THR A 45 -2.73 -4.32 -10.45
N GLU A 46 -3.35 -4.57 -11.59
CA GLU A 46 -3.85 -3.52 -12.47
C GLU A 46 -5.38 -3.50 -12.43
N HIS A 47 -5.96 -2.33 -12.15
CA HIS A 47 -7.40 -2.12 -12.18
C HIS A 47 -7.80 -1.40 -13.47
N PHE A 48 -8.82 -1.92 -14.12
CA PHE A 48 -9.47 -1.29 -15.27
C PHE A 48 -10.88 -0.89 -14.88
N MET A 49 -11.19 0.39 -15.05
CA MET A 49 -12.55 0.92 -14.86
C MET A 49 -13.00 1.64 -16.13
N SER A 50 -14.25 1.45 -16.50
CA SER A 50 -14.87 2.14 -17.64
C SER A 50 -16.08 2.95 -17.18
N ASP A 51 -16.42 3.97 -17.97
CA ASP A 51 -17.71 4.66 -17.90
C ASP A 51 -18.10 5.15 -16.51
N LEU A 52 -17.25 5.98 -15.89
CA LEU A 52 -17.46 6.51 -14.53
C LEU A 52 -18.62 7.50 -14.43
N HIS A 53 -18.91 8.20 -15.53
CA HIS A 53 -20.08 9.07 -15.71
C HIS A 53 -20.36 10.05 -14.57
N GLY A 54 -19.33 10.50 -13.84
CA GLY A 54 -19.50 11.44 -12.71
C GLY A 54 -20.07 10.82 -11.42
N GLU A 55 -20.17 9.48 -11.35
CA GLU A 55 -20.66 8.75 -10.16
C GLU A 55 -19.57 8.64 -9.09
N ASN A 56 -19.30 9.77 -8.42
CA ASN A 56 -18.18 9.90 -7.48
C ASN A 56 -18.26 8.97 -6.27
N GLU A 57 -19.44 8.71 -5.71
CA GLU A 57 -19.58 7.86 -4.52
C GLU A 57 -19.24 6.39 -4.85
N ALA A 58 -19.76 5.89 -5.96
CA ALA A 58 -19.43 4.55 -6.44
C ALA A 58 -17.94 4.42 -6.77
N PHE A 59 -17.37 5.42 -7.44
CA PHE A 59 -15.96 5.47 -7.78
C PHE A 59 -15.07 5.44 -6.53
N VAL A 60 -15.36 6.27 -5.52
CA VAL A 60 -14.62 6.30 -4.25
C VAL A 60 -14.72 4.95 -3.53
N HIS A 61 -15.91 4.33 -3.53
CA HIS A 61 -16.07 2.99 -2.92
C HIS A 61 -15.21 1.93 -3.61
N ILE A 62 -15.19 1.92 -4.95
CA ILE A 62 -14.39 0.98 -5.73
C ILE A 62 -12.89 1.21 -5.46
N LEU A 63 -12.44 2.46 -5.41
CA LEU A 63 -11.04 2.78 -5.05
C LEU A 63 -10.70 2.30 -3.65
N ASN A 64 -11.53 2.61 -2.65
CA ASN A 64 -11.28 2.24 -1.26
C ASN A 64 -11.27 0.73 -1.03
N SER A 65 -12.10 -0.01 -1.76
CA SER A 65 -12.17 -1.47 -1.66
C SER A 65 -11.16 -2.18 -2.57
N ALA A 66 -10.49 -1.43 -3.45
CA ALA A 66 -9.63 -1.95 -4.51
C ALA A 66 -10.39 -3.03 -5.34
N SER A 67 -11.65 -2.73 -5.74
CA SER A 67 -12.56 -3.66 -6.45
C SER A 67 -12.69 -5.04 -5.76
N GLY A 68 -12.61 -5.08 -4.44
CA GLY A 68 -12.70 -6.32 -3.66
C GLY A 68 -11.37 -7.02 -3.37
N VAL A 69 -10.26 -6.59 -3.99
CA VAL A 69 -8.93 -7.19 -3.76
C VAL A 69 -8.54 -7.15 -2.28
N ILE A 70 -8.82 -6.05 -1.58
CA ILE A 70 -8.51 -5.95 -0.14
C ILE A 70 -9.29 -7.00 0.66
N ARG A 71 -10.57 -7.23 0.34
CA ARG A 71 -11.35 -8.28 1.00
C ARG A 71 -10.76 -9.67 0.76
N GLU A 72 -10.37 -9.95 -0.47
CA GLU A 72 -9.68 -11.21 -0.82
C GLU A 72 -8.40 -11.40 0.01
N LYS A 73 -7.59 -10.34 0.17
CA LYS A 73 -6.36 -10.42 0.98
C LYS A 73 -6.64 -10.61 2.46
N VAL A 74 -7.69 -9.97 3.00
CA VAL A 74 -8.16 -10.20 4.37
C VAL A 74 -8.55 -11.66 4.57
N ASP A 75 -9.35 -12.22 3.66
CA ASP A 75 -9.79 -13.60 3.74
C ASP A 75 -8.62 -14.60 3.58
N LEU A 76 -7.65 -14.29 2.73
CA LEU A 76 -6.46 -15.11 2.53
C LEU A 76 -5.55 -15.15 3.77
N VAL A 77 -5.32 -14.00 4.42
CA VAL A 77 -4.45 -13.90 5.59
C VAL A 77 -5.09 -14.52 6.83
N LEU A 78 -6.38 -14.22 7.07
CA LEU A 78 -7.04 -14.61 8.32
C LEU A 78 -7.69 -15.97 8.24
N GLY A 79 -8.02 -16.45 7.04
CA GLY A 79 -8.62 -17.75 6.81
C GLY A 79 -9.88 -18.03 7.65
N ASP A 80 -10.19 -19.28 7.83
CA ASP A 80 -11.38 -19.71 8.59
C ASP A 80 -11.19 -19.65 10.11
N ALA A 81 -9.98 -19.35 10.59
CA ALA A 81 -9.70 -19.17 12.02
C ALA A 81 -10.41 -17.93 12.60
N ILE A 82 -10.70 -16.94 11.75
CA ILE A 82 -11.42 -15.72 12.15
C ILE A 82 -12.81 -15.72 11.50
N PRO A 83 -13.89 -15.49 12.30
CA PRO A 83 -15.25 -15.45 11.77
C PRO A 83 -15.41 -14.51 10.58
N GLU A 84 -16.23 -14.89 9.61
CA GLU A 84 -16.47 -14.09 8.39
C GLU A 84 -16.92 -12.67 8.71
N GLN A 85 -17.78 -12.48 9.71
CA GLN A 85 -18.24 -11.17 10.13
C GLN A 85 -17.06 -10.28 10.58
N THR A 86 -16.13 -10.82 11.35
CA THR A 86 -14.93 -10.09 11.81
C THR A 86 -14.03 -9.72 10.65
N ARG A 87 -13.85 -10.62 9.68
CA ARG A 87 -13.10 -10.34 8.44
C ARG A 87 -13.78 -9.24 7.61
N ALA A 88 -15.10 -9.27 7.49
CA ALA A 88 -15.87 -8.24 6.80
C ALA A 88 -15.78 -6.86 7.49
N GLU A 89 -15.83 -6.85 8.82
CA GLU A 89 -15.65 -5.62 9.61
C GLU A 89 -14.24 -5.06 9.45
N LEU A 90 -13.21 -5.90 9.45
CA LEU A 90 -11.82 -5.48 9.23
C LEU A 90 -11.62 -4.93 7.81
N ALA A 91 -12.17 -5.57 6.78
CA ALA A 91 -12.14 -5.05 5.42
C ALA A 91 -12.83 -3.68 5.33
N THR A 92 -13.99 -3.53 5.99
CA THR A 92 -14.71 -2.25 6.03
C THR A 92 -13.92 -1.17 6.79
N LEU A 93 -13.19 -1.55 7.84
CA LEU A 93 -12.27 -0.65 8.55
C LEU A 93 -11.15 -0.16 7.63
N ILE A 94 -10.58 -1.06 6.81
CA ILE A 94 -9.56 -0.68 5.83
C ILE A 94 -10.13 0.30 4.79
N TYR A 95 -11.35 0.07 4.31
CA TYR A 95 -11.99 0.94 3.31
C TYR A 95 -12.25 2.35 3.86
N TYR A 96 -12.79 2.43 5.08
CA TYR A 96 -13.29 3.66 5.72
C TYR A 96 -12.78 3.80 7.15
N PRO A 97 -11.46 3.96 7.36
CA PRO A 97 -10.87 3.92 8.71
C PRO A 97 -11.40 5.03 9.61
N ASN A 98 -11.59 6.24 9.10
CA ASN A 98 -12.01 7.39 9.92
C ASN A 98 -13.46 7.26 10.41
N GLU A 99 -14.32 6.62 9.63
CA GLU A 99 -15.74 6.42 9.93
C GLU A 99 -15.97 5.16 10.80
N LYS A 100 -15.22 4.09 10.53
CA LYS A 100 -15.42 2.79 11.17
C LYS A 100 -14.70 2.65 12.50
N LEU A 101 -13.51 3.22 12.63
CA LEU A 101 -12.73 3.11 13.85
C LEU A 101 -13.49 3.56 15.10
N PRO A 102 -14.17 4.74 15.16
CA PRO A 102 -14.97 5.14 16.32
C PRO A 102 -16.11 4.17 16.62
N GLN A 103 -16.76 3.64 15.57
CA GLN A 103 -17.90 2.71 15.75
C GLN A 103 -17.46 1.38 16.36
N LEU A 104 -16.31 0.85 15.98
CA LEU A 104 -15.78 -0.41 16.50
C LEU A 104 -15.28 -0.25 17.94
N LYS A 105 -14.58 0.83 18.25
CA LYS A 105 -14.14 1.16 19.61
C LYS A 105 -15.29 1.28 20.60
N ASN A 106 -16.38 1.91 20.21
CA ASN A 106 -17.56 2.11 21.08
C ASN A 106 -18.24 0.78 21.45
N ARG A 107 -17.89 -0.33 20.85
CA ARG A 107 -18.37 -1.68 21.24
C ARG A 107 -17.56 -2.29 22.37
N CYS A 108 -16.38 -1.80 22.65
CA CYS A 108 -15.55 -2.28 23.76
C CYS A 108 -16.12 -1.78 25.08
N THR A 109 -16.36 -2.70 26.02
CA THR A 109 -17.06 -2.43 27.28
C THR A 109 -16.14 -2.08 28.44
N SER A 110 -14.84 -2.32 28.30
CA SER A 110 -13.81 -1.95 29.28
C SER A 110 -12.52 -1.50 28.58
N GLU A 111 -11.61 -0.93 29.35
CA GLU A 111 -10.28 -0.50 28.86
C GLU A 111 -9.46 -1.71 28.41
N GLU A 112 -9.49 -2.79 29.18
CA GLU A 112 -8.78 -4.02 28.84
C GLU A 112 -9.32 -4.65 27.53
N ALA A 113 -10.64 -4.60 27.33
CA ALA A 113 -11.25 -5.07 26.08
C ALA A 113 -10.86 -4.21 24.89
N LEU A 114 -10.70 -2.91 25.09
CA LEU A 114 -10.23 -1.98 24.08
C LEU A 114 -8.77 -2.23 23.72
N ASP A 115 -7.89 -2.42 24.70
CA ASP A 115 -6.47 -2.69 24.49
C ASP A 115 -6.25 -4.02 23.76
N GLN A 116 -7.02 -5.06 24.12
CA GLN A 116 -7.00 -6.32 23.40
C GLN A 116 -7.47 -6.16 21.96
N TRP A 117 -8.56 -5.40 21.74
CA TRP A 117 -9.06 -5.11 20.39
C TRP A 117 -8.03 -4.34 19.54
N TYR A 118 -7.32 -3.36 20.13
CA TYR A 118 -6.25 -2.65 19.47
C TYR A 118 -5.11 -3.58 19.08
N THR A 119 -4.68 -4.44 20.00
CA THR A 119 -3.60 -5.42 19.75
C THR A 119 -3.97 -6.33 18.59
N ASP A 120 -5.14 -6.96 18.64
CA ASP A 120 -5.63 -7.87 17.61
C ASP A 120 -5.75 -7.16 16.25
N THR A 121 -6.29 -5.94 16.27
CA THR A 121 -6.51 -5.16 15.04
C THR A 121 -5.18 -4.75 14.40
N LEU A 122 -4.23 -4.26 15.19
CA LEU A 122 -2.90 -3.86 14.71
C LEU A 122 -2.16 -5.07 14.12
N LEU A 123 -2.11 -6.20 14.81
CA LEU A 123 -1.44 -7.40 14.32
C LEU A 123 -2.05 -7.89 13.00
N ARG A 124 -3.38 -7.98 12.91
CA ARG A 124 -4.07 -8.39 11.68
C ARG A 124 -3.80 -7.43 10.51
N LEU A 125 -3.82 -6.11 10.77
CA LEU A 125 -3.51 -5.12 9.74
C LEU A 125 -2.05 -5.21 9.28
N ILE A 126 -1.11 -5.47 10.19
CA ILE A 126 0.31 -5.69 9.86
C ILE A 126 0.45 -6.91 8.94
N ASP A 127 -0.21 -8.02 9.23
CA ASP A 127 -0.13 -9.23 8.42
C ASP A 127 -0.74 -9.03 7.03
N ILE A 128 -1.88 -8.35 6.92
CA ILE A 128 -2.47 -7.98 5.64
C ILE A 128 -1.54 -7.05 4.87
N CYS A 129 -0.95 -6.06 5.53
CA CYS A 129 -0.01 -5.13 4.92
C CYS A 129 1.24 -5.84 4.40
N ARG A 130 1.78 -6.82 5.14
CA ARG A 130 2.89 -7.69 4.68
C ARG A 130 2.54 -8.43 3.40
N LEU A 131 1.35 -9.04 3.36
CA LEU A 131 0.90 -9.75 2.15
C LEU A 131 0.78 -8.79 0.96
N VAL A 132 0.16 -7.63 1.14
CA VAL A 132 -0.02 -6.64 0.07
C VAL A 132 1.32 -6.08 -0.39
N SER A 133 2.27 -5.87 0.53
CA SER A 133 3.61 -5.36 0.21
C SER A 133 4.54 -6.39 -0.45
N SER A 134 4.22 -7.69 -0.40
CA SER A 134 5.11 -8.77 -0.88
C SER A 134 5.44 -8.71 -2.38
N LYS A 135 4.62 -8.02 -3.18
CA LYS A 135 4.84 -7.79 -4.61
C LYS A 135 5.73 -6.58 -4.93
N HIS A 136 6.11 -5.80 -3.92
CA HIS A 136 6.91 -4.58 -4.06
C HIS A 136 8.32 -4.77 -3.52
N THR A 137 9.25 -3.92 -3.96
CA THR A 137 10.55 -3.83 -3.31
C THR A 137 10.42 -3.20 -1.93
N ARG A 138 11.33 -3.53 -1.02
CA ARG A 138 11.39 -2.88 0.29
C ARG A 138 11.55 -1.36 0.19
N ASP A 139 12.35 -0.90 -0.77
CA ASP A 139 12.56 0.54 -1.01
C ASP A 139 11.26 1.23 -1.41
N HIS A 140 10.49 0.64 -2.34
CA HIS A 140 9.17 1.17 -2.71
C HIS A 140 8.22 1.25 -1.51
N VAL A 141 8.14 0.19 -0.71
CA VAL A 141 7.30 0.19 0.51
C VAL A 141 7.74 1.29 1.48
N ARG A 142 9.04 1.47 1.69
CA ARG A 142 9.59 2.54 2.54
C ARG A 142 9.21 3.95 2.07
N GLN A 143 9.22 4.18 0.76
CA GLN A 143 8.81 5.48 0.20
C GLN A 143 7.32 5.76 0.42
N CYS A 144 6.48 4.72 0.54
CA CYS A 144 5.05 4.85 0.86
C CYS A 144 4.78 5.03 2.35
N LEU A 145 5.76 4.80 3.23
CA LEU A 145 5.57 4.91 4.68
C LEU A 145 5.43 6.37 5.12
N PRO A 146 4.49 6.67 6.04
CA PRO A 146 4.33 8.02 6.55
C PRO A 146 5.54 8.45 7.40
N ALA A 147 6.09 9.63 7.13
CA ALA A 147 7.30 10.14 7.80
C ALA A 147 7.23 10.10 9.34
N SER A 148 6.03 10.23 9.92
CA SER A 148 5.82 10.32 11.36
C SER A 148 5.92 8.99 12.12
N CYS A 149 5.81 7.85 11.44
CA CYS A 149 5.84 6.51 12.05
C CYS A 149 6.48 5.46 11.12
N GLY A 150 7.14 5.92 10.04
CA GLY A 150 7.69 5.05 9.01
C GLY A 150 8.71 4.04 9.55
N TYR A 151 9.59 4.46 10.46
CA TYR A 151 10.55 3.55 11.07
C TYR A 151 9.87 2.40 11.83
N ILE A 152 8.87 2.73 12.67
CA ILE A 152 8.13 1.72 13.45
C ILE A 152 7.37 0.76 12.53
N LEU A 153 6.72 1.29 11.49
CA LEU A 153 6.02 0.46 10.52
C LEU A 153 6.99 -0.41 9.70
N ASP A 154 8.14 0.11 9.28
CA ASP A 154 9.16 -0.68 8.59
C ASP A 154 9.65 -1.85 9.44
N GLU A 155 9.91 -1.63 10.75
CA GLU A 155 10.27 -2.68 11.69
C GLU A 155 9.16 -3.76 11.78
N LEU A 156 7.90 -3.34 12.00
CA LEU A 156 6.78 -4.25 12.15
C LEU A 156 6.49 -5.04 10.87
N LEU A 157 6.62 -4.43 9.69
CA LEU A 157 6.36 -5.08 8.41
C LEU A 157 7.45 -6.10 8.04
N HIS A 158 8.68 -5.91 8.50
CA HIS A 158 9.80 -6.81 8.21
C HIS A 158 10.16 -7.73 9.39
N ALA A 159 9.30 -7.79 10.41
CA ALA A 159 9.42 -8.78 11.47
C ALA A 159 9.26 -10.20 10.88
N HIS A 160 10.24 -11.05 11.07
CA HIS A 160 10.16 -12.47 10.72
C HIS A 160 9.68 -13.25 11.95
N PHE A 161 8.51 -13.89 11.85
CA PHE A 161 7.93 -14.67 12.95
C PHE A 161 8.77 -15.91 13.33
N GLU A 162 9.75 -16.27 12.54
CA GLU A 162 10.69 -17.35 12.83
C GLU A 162 11.80 -16.92 13.82
N ASP A 163 11.98 -15.61 14.01
CA ASP A 163 12.92 -15.04 14.98
C ASP A 163 12.27 -14.97 16.38
N HIS A 164 12.06 -16.09 17.04
CA HIS A 164 11.51 -16.14 18.40
C HIS A 164 12.18 -15.18 19.39
N ASP A 165 13.44 -14.85 19.15
CA ASP A 165 14.21 -13.91 19.97
C ASP A 165 13.70 -12.45 19.90
N LYS A 166 12.91 -12.11 18.87
CA LYS A 166 12.36 -10.77 18.67
C LYS A 166 10.86 -10.64 18.96
N ASP A 167 10.17 -11.72 19.29
CA ASP A 167 8.72 -11.67 19.57
C ASP A 167 8.40 -10.70 20.70
N LEU A 168 9.22 -10.68 21.75
CA LEU A 168 9.09 -9.73 22.85
C LEU A 168 9.31 -8.28 22.39
N TYR A 169 10.26 -8.05 21.49
CA TYR A 169 10.54 -6.73 20.93
C TYR A 169 9.37 -6.20 20.12
N TYR A 170 8.80 -7.01 19.24
CA TYR A 170 7.64 -6.59 18.42
C TYR A 170 6.38 -6.44 19.27
N GLY A 171 6.17 -7.33 20.23
CA GLY A 171 5.10 -7.19 21.22
C GLY A 171 5.21 -5.90 22.03
N GLN A 172 6.43 -5.54 22.44
CA GLN A 172 6.69 -4.29 23.14
C GLN A 172 6.41 -3.05 22.28
N ILE A 173 6.71 -3.10 20.97
CA ILE A 173 6.37 -2.00 20.06
C ILE A 173 4.86 -1.81 20.02
N VAL A 174 4.07 -2.89 19.80
CA VAL A 174 2.61 -2.81 19.75
C VAL A 174 2.03 -2.32 21.09
N GLY A 175 2.51 -2.87 22.21
CA GLY A 175 2.11 -2.41 23.54
C GLY A 175 2.39 -0.93 23.77
N SER A 176 3.58 -0.46 23.39
CA SER A 176 3.95 0.96 23.51
C SER A 176 3.13 1.89 22.62
N ILE A 177 2.69 1.42 21.44
CA ILE A 177 1.76 2.18 20.58
C ILE A 177 0.42 2.42 21.32
N ILE A 178 -0.09 1.39 22.02
CA ILE A 178 -1.35 1.44 22.77
C ILE A 178 -1.20 2.31 24.01
N GLU A 179 -0.20 2.04 24.86
CA GLU A 179 0.08 2.77 26.09
C GLU A 179 0.28 4.28 25.86
N ASN A 180 0.86 4.67 24.72
CA ASN A 180 1.04 6.08 24.36
C ASN A 180 -0.19 6.69 23.65
N GLY A 181 -1.32 6.00 23.57
CA GLY A 181 -2.56 6.49 22.96
C GLY A 181 -2.42 6.76 21.45
N ARG A 182 -1.58 5.99 20.75
CA ARG A 182 -1.31 6.16 19.32
C ARG A 182 -1.98 5.11 18.43
N ALA A 183 -2.69 4.14 19.01
CA ALA A 183 -3.29 3.01 18.30
C ALA A 183 -4.20 3.47 17.14
N ASP A 184 -5.09 4.43 17.37
CA ASP A 184 -5.99 4.97 16.33
C ASP A 184 -5.20 5.45 15.11
N ARG A 185 -4.16 6.22 15.35
CA ARG A 185 -3.33 6.78 14.28
C ARG A 185 -2.60 5.69 13.50
N PHE A 186 -2.07 4.69 14.17
CA PHE A 186 -1.38 3.57 13.51
C PHE A 186 -2.35 2.72 12.69
N ILE A 187 -3.55 2.44 13.20
CA ILE A 187 -4.62 1.74 12.47
C ILE A 187 -4.97 2.49 11.18
N VAL A 188 -5.24 3.80 11.28
CA VAL A 188 -5.57 4.62 10.11
C VAL A 188 -4.42 4.58 9.09
N ARG A 189 -3.17 4.73 9.52
CA ARG A 189 -2.01 4.73 8.62
C ARG A 189 -1.76 3.36 7.98
N LEU A 190 -1.97 2.27 8.69
CA LEU A 190 -1.91 0.93 8.12
C LEU A 190 -3.02 0.71 7.07
N CYS A 191 -4.24 1.13 7.36
CA CYS A 191 -5.34 1.07 6.40
C CYS A 191 -5.04 1.88 5.12
N GLU A 192 -4.51 3.10 5.27
CA GLU A 192 -4.08 3.93 4.14
C GLU A 192 -2.97 3.26 3.33
N LEU A 193 -1.98 2.69 3.99
CA LEU A 193 -0.86 1.99 3.35
C LEU A 193 -1.35 0.73 2.60
N ILE A 194 -2.24 -0.05 3.19
CA ILE A 194 -2.84 -1.23 2.53
C ILE A 194 -3.57 -0.80 1.25
N LYS A 195 -4.40 0.26 1.31
CA LYS A 195 -5.10 0.78 0.13
C LYS A 195 -4.12 1.26 -0.95
N HIS A 196 -3.06 1.94 -0.53
CA HIS A 196 -2.04 2.47 -1.43
C HIS A 196 -1.27 1.36 -2.16
N LEU A 197 -0.92 0.28 -1.47
CA LEU A 197 -0.15 -0.84 -2.03
C LEU A 197 -1.03 -1.91 -2.71
N ALA A 198 -2.35 -1.88 -2.53
CA ALA A 198 -3.23 -2.91 -3.08
C ALA A 198 -3.30 -2.89 -4.60
N VAL A 199 -3.28 -1.70 -5.22
CA VAL A 199 -3.37 -1.48 -6.66
C VAL A 199 -2.12 -0.78 -7.16
N ASP A 200 -1.43 -1.38 -8.14
CA ASP A 200 -0.20 -0.83 -8.70
C ASP A 200 -0.47 0.16 -9.82
N LYS A 201 -1.52 -0.08 -10.60
CA LYS A 201 -1.95 0.81 -11.68
C LYS A 201 -3.47 0.85 -11.78
N LEU A 202 -3.98 2.05 -12.00
CA LEU A 202 -5.39 2.29 -12.28
C LEU A 202 -5.52 2.77 -13.72
N HIS A 203 -6.30 2.05 -14.53
CA HIS A 203 -6.61 2.41 -15.89
C HIS A 203 -8.07 2.84 -15.97
N ILE A 204 -8.30 4.08 -16.42
CA ILE A 204 -9.64 4.59 -16.69
C ILE A 204 -9.85 4.58 -18.19
N VAL A 205 -10.89 3.87 -18.63
CA VAL A 205 -11.26 3.72 -20.04
C VAL A 205 -12.72 4.15 -20.20
N GLY A 206 -13.02 5.07 -21.15
CA GLY A 206 -14.37 5.52 -21.41
C GLY A 206 -14.74 6.85 -20.77
N ASP A 207 -16.01 7.07 -20.53
CA ASP A 207 -16.59 8.37 -20.22
C ASP A 207 -16.48 8.76 -18.75
N LEU A 208 -15.87 9.94 -18.48
CA LEU A 208 -15.72 10.47 -17.13
C LEU A 208 -16.85 11.43 -16.74
N PHE A 209 -17.42 12.16 -17.70
CA PHE A 209 -18.10 13.43 -17.42
C PHE A 209 -19.60 13.45 -17.64
N ASP A 210 -20.18 12.59 -18.43
CA ASP A 210 -21.60 12.63 -18.72
C ASP A 210 -22.46 11.98 -17.61
N ARG A 211 -23.66 12.44 -17.36
CA ARG A 211 -24.73 11.89 -16.53
C ARG A 211 -24.64 12.09 -14.99
N GLY A 212 -23.53 11.74 -14.33
CA GLY A 212 -23.45 11.77 -12.87
C GLY A 212 -23.26 13.16 -12.26
N PRO A 213 -23.44 13.29 -10.94
CA PRO A 213 -23.53 14.61 -10.29
C PRO A 213 -22.20 15.33 -10.12
N ARG A 214 -21.08 14.60 -9.99
CA ARG A 214 -19.82 15.19 -9.55
C ARG A 214 -18.58 14.64 -10.26
N PRO A 215 -18.47 14.81 -11.60
CA PRO A 215 -17.27 14.42 -12.35
C PRO A 215 -16.02 15.22 -11.92
N ASP A 216 -16.21 16.42 -11.38
CA ASP A 216 -15.16 17.27 -10.81
C ASP A 216 -14.42 16.58 -9.66
N ILE A 217 -15.13 15.92 -8.74
CA ILE A 217 -14.53 15.16 -7.64
C ILE A 217 -13.73 13.98 -8.17
N ILE A 218 -14.25 13.26 -9.17
CA ILE A 218 -13.54 12.13 -9.78
C ILE A 218 -12.22 12.62 -10.39
N LEU A 219 -12.25 13.72 -11.14
CA LEU A 219 -11.05 14.27 -11.76
C LEU A 219 -10.01 14.69 -10.70
N ASP A 220 -10.46 15.39 -9.65
CA ASP A 220 -9.58 15.80 -8.55
C ASP A 220 -8.94 14.60 -7.84
N LEU A 221 -9.67 13.50 -7.67
CA LEU A 221 -9.14 12.26 -7.10
C LEU A 221 -8.11 11.62 -8.02
N LEU A 222 -8.39 11.52 -9.32
CA LEU A 222 -7.48 10.96 -10.31
C LEU A 222 -6.18 11.77 -10.41
N MET A 223 -6.27 13.11 -10.40
CA MET A 223 -5.10 13.99 -10.43
C MET A 223 -4.19 13.85 -9.20
N ARG A 224 -4.73 13.41 -8.08
CA ARG A 224 -3.98 13.16 -6.83
C ARG A 224 -3.57 11.70 -6.66
N HIS A 225 -4.13 10.82 -7.48
CA HIS A 225 -3.84 9.39 -7.38
C HIS A 225 -2.46 9.10 -7.96
N HIS A 226 -1.64 8.41 -7.17
CA HIS A 226 -0.23 8.16 -7.51
C HIS A 226 -0.01 7.10 -8.60
N ASN A 227 -1.05 6.34 -8.96
CA ASN A 227 -0.97 5.15 -9.83
C ASN A 227 -1.89 5.22 -11.09
N VAL A 228 -2.33 6.40 -11.50
CA VAL A 228 -3.15 6.58 -12.71
C VAL A 228 -2.29 6.71 -13.95
#